data_6284c8a4bf2e213df53d5e071386d002
#
_entry.id   6284c8a4bf2e213df53d5e071386d002
#
_cell.length_a   1.000
_cell.length_b   1.000
_cell.length_c   1.000
_cell.angle_alpha   90.00
_cell.angle_beta   90.00
_cell.angle_gamma   90.00
#
_symmetry.space_group_name_H-M   'P 1'
#
loop_
_entity.id
_entity.type
_entity.pdbx_description
1 polymer ?
#
loop_
_entity_poly.entity_id
_entity_poly.type
_entity_poly.pdbx_seq_one_letter_code
_entity_poly.pdbx_strand_id
1 'polypeptide(L)'
;MKTLIISPTYNEHKNIATLVEHLFRIDPDYHLLIVDDSSPDGTGDIVRDLQKKHRNLHLEVRAKKDGLGRAYIHGFHWALSRNYDAIVQMDAD
;
A
#
# COMPACT_ATOMS: atom_id res chain seq x y z
N MET A 1 15.85 -6.66 -9.55
CA MET A 1 15.31 -6.97 -8.20
C MET A 1 13.86 -6.54 -8.13
N LYS A 2 13.00 -7.42 -7.65
CA LYS A 2 11.57 -7.10 -7.48
C LYS A 2 11.32 -6.68 -6.04
N THR A 3 11.04 -5.40 -5.84
CA THR A 3 10.89 -4.80 -4.51
C THR A 3 9.43 -4.46 -4.23
N LEU A 4 8.93 -4.89 -3.08
CA LEU A 4 7.61 -4.52 -2.59
C LEU A 4 7.73 -3.55 -1.42
N ILE A 5 7.01 -2.43 -1.50
CA ILE A 5 6.86 -1.50 -0.39
C ILE A 5 5.49 -1.73 0.21
N ILE A 6 5.42 -1.97 1.52
CA ILE A 6 4.16 -2.16 2.24
C ILE A 6 3.90 -0.92 3.07
N SER A 7 2.75 -0.30 2.86
CA SER A 7 2.36 0.91 3.57
C SER A 7 0.95 0.75 4.14
N PRO A 8 0.81 0.63 5.47
CA PRO A 8 -0.50 0.63 6.11
C PRO A 8 -1.12 2.02 6.07
N THR A 9 -2.44 2.09 5.89
CA THR A 9 -3.15 3.36 5.86
C THR A 9 -4.39 3.33 6.74
N TYR A 10 -4.66 4.48 7.36
CA TYR A 10 -5.93 4.75 8.01
C TYR A 10 -6.16 6.26 7.97
N ASN A 11 -7.22 6.70 7.25
CA ASN A 11 -7.53 8.12 7.08
C ASN A 11 -6.38 8.95 6.47
N GLU A 12 -5.84 8.46 5.37
CA GLU A 12 -4.73 9.11 4.66
C GLU A 12 -5.17 9.76 3.33
N HIS A 13 -6.46 10.09 3.18
CA HIS A 13 -6.97 10.56 1.89
C HIS A 13 -6.25 11.81 1.37
N LYS A 14 -5.72 12.65 2.26
CA LYS A 14 -5.01 13.88 1.84
C LYS A 14 -3.62 13.61 1.30
N ASN A 15 -3.00 12.51 1.71
CA ASN A 15 -1.59 12.24 1.42
C ASN A 15 -1.36 11.08 0.47
N ILE A 16 -2.35 10.19 0.33
CA ILE A 16 -2.12 8.90 -0.34
C ILE A 16 -1.76 9.06 -1.81
N ALA A 17 -2.42 9.96 -2.54
CA ALA A 17 -2.11 10.16 -3.95
C ALA A 17 -0.69 10.69 -4.14
N THR A 18 -0.28 11.64 -3.31
CA THR A 18 1.08 12.19 -3.35
C THR A 18 2.13 11.12 -3.06
N LEU A 19 1.90 10.28 -2.06
CA LEU A 19 2.79 9.19 -1.72
C LEU A 19 2.95 8.22 -2.89
N VAL A 20 1.84 7.79 -3.47
CA VAL A 20 1.86 6.83 -4.58
C VAL A 20 2.60 7.41 -5.79
N GLU A 21 2.26 8.63 -6.19
CA GLU A 21 2.89 9.27 -7.34
C GLU A 21 4.40 9.49 -7.11
N HIS A 22 4.76 9.87 -5.90
CA HIS A 22 6.16 10.10 -5.55
C HIS A 22 6.98 8.80 -5.63
N LEU A 23 6.47 7.71 -5.08
CA LEU A 23 7.18 6.43 -5.09
C LEU A 23 7.40 5.90 -6.50
N PHE A 24 6.37 5.97 -7.36
CA PHE A 24 6.50 5.48 -8.73
C PHE A 24 7.33 6.43 -9.61
N ARG A 25 7.50 7.68 -9.20
CA ARG A 25 8.43 8.59 -9.85
C ARG A 25 9.89 8.27 -9.52
N ILE A 26 10.14 7.84 -8.27
CA ILE A 26 11.48 7.41 -7.86
C ILE A 26 11.90 6.17 -8.64
N ASP A 27 11.01 5.17 -8.71
CA ASP A 27 11.28 3.94 -9.44
C ASP A 27 9.97 3.33 -9.92
N PRO A 28 9.68 3.39 -11.23
CA PRO A 28 8.43 2.83 -11.76
C PRO A 28 8.32 1.31 -11.63
N ASP A 29 9.43 0.63 -11.35
CA ASP A 29 9.43 -0.83 -11.19
C ASP A 29 9.12 -1.28 -9.76
N TYR A 30 9.01 -0.37 -8.81
CA TYR A 30 8.54 -0.72 -7.47
C TYR A 30 7.13 -1.32 -7.54
N HIS A 31 6.85 -2.23 -6.62
CA HIS A 31 5.49 -2.63 -6.28
C HIS A 31 5.13 -1.99 -4.96
N LEU A 32 3.92 -1.47 -4.86
CA LEU A 32 3.44 -0.84 -3.64
C LEU A 32 2.15 -1.54 -3.22
N LEU A 33 2.13 -2.03 -1.98
CA LEU A 33 0.93 -2.60 -1.37
C LEU A 33 0.43 -1.64 -0.30
N ILE A 34 -0.75 -1.10 -0.51
CA ILE A 34 -1.48 -0.35 0.50
C ILE A 34 -2.35 -1.33 1.28
N VAL A 35 -2.16 -1.38 2.59
CA VAL A 35 -3.01 -2.18 3.48
C VAL A 35 -3.89 -1.20 4.23
N ASP A 36 -5.14 -1.04 3.78
CA ASP A 36 -6.05 -0.05 4.32
C ASP A 36 -6.98 -0.68 5.37
N ASP A 37 -7.02 -0.07 6.54
CA ASP A 37 -7.82 -0.54 7.66
C ASP A 37 -9.24 0.04 7.62
N SER A 38 -9.92 -0.12 6.49
CA SER A 38 -11.28 0.35 6.26
C SER A 38 -11.45 1.83 6.58
N SER A 39 -10.57 2.66 6.01
CA SER A 39 -10.62 4.11 6.23
C SER A 39 -11.97 4.69 5.84
N PRO A 40 -12.67 5.37 6.76
CA PRO A 40 -13.96 5.97 6.44
C PRO A 40 -13.87 7.23 5.59
N ASP A 41 -12.68 7.78 5.38
CA ASP A 41 -12.47 9.03 4.65
C ASP A 41 -12.32 8.87 3.14
N GLY A 42 -12.45 7.65 2.61
CA GLY A 42 -12.32 7.41 1.17
C GLY A 42 -10.92 7.06 0.70
N THR A 43 -9.96 6.82 1.60
CA THR A 43 -8.59 6.46 1.23
C THR A 43 -8.57 5.28 0.26
N GLY A 44 -9.29 4.19 0.55
CA GLY A 44 -9.33 3.01 -0.30
C GLY A 44 -9.83 3.31 -1.72
N ASP A 45 -10.82 4.16 -1.84
CA ASP A 45 -11.37 4.53 -3.15
C ASP A 45 -10.36 5.32 -3.98
N ILE A 46 -9.58 6.19 -3.33
CA ILE A 46 -8.51 6.92 -4.00
C ILE A 46 -7.46 5.94 -4.54
N VAL A 47 -7.09 4.94 -3.73
CA VAL A 47 -6.13 3.93 -4.17
C VAL A 47 -6.67 3.15 -5.36
N ARG A 48 -7.94 2.77 -5.35
CA ARG A 48 -8.55 2.07 -6.48
C ARG A 48 -8.51 2.89 -7.76
N ASP A 49 -8.72 4.19 -7.68
CA ASP A 49 -8.58 5.06 -8.84
C ASP A 49 -7.12 5.12 -9.33
N LEU A 50 -6.17 5.20 -8.42
CA LEU A 50 -4.76 5.24 -8.77
C LEU A 50 -4.28 3.92 -9.40
N GLN A 51 -4.90 2.80 -9.06
CA GLN A 51 -4.58 1.51 -9.67
C GLN A 51 -4.83 1.50 -11.18
N LYS A 52 -5.70 2.35 -11.67
CA LYS A 52 -5.94 2.47 -13.12
C LYS A 52 -4.73 3.03 -13.86
N LYS A 53 -3.90 3.82 -13.18
CA LYS A 53 -2.68 4.41 -13.75
C LYS A 53 -1.43 3.58 -13.46
N HIS A 54 -1.44 2.83 -12.35
CA HIS A 54 -0.26 2.15 -11.84
C HIS A 54 -0.55 0.67 -11.65
N ARG A 55 -0.10 -0.15 -12.60
CA ARG A 55 -0.34 -1.61 -12.55
C ARG A 55 0.36 -2.28 -11.36
N ASN A 56 1.42 -1.67 -10.83
CA ASN A 56 2.18 -2.21 -9.70
C ASN A 56 1.66 -1.72 -8.36
N LEU A 57 0.53 -1.02 -8.33
CA LEU A 57 -0.14 -0.60 -7.11
C LEU A 57 -1.17 -1.65 -6.71
N HIS A 58 -1.05 -2.15 -5.50
CA HIS A 58 -1.91 -3.19 -4.95
C HIS A 58 -2.63 -2.67 -3.70
N LEU A 59 -3.84 -3.17 -3.46
CA LEU A 59 -4.64 -2.76 -2.32
C LEU A 59 -5.19 -3.99 -1.61
N GLU A 60 -4.98 -4.04 -0.29
CA GLU A 60 -5.64 -4.98 0.60
C GLU A 60 -6.42 -4.19 1.64
N VAL A 61 -7.70 -4.46 1.80
CA VAL A 61 -8.56 -3.79 2.78
C VAL A 61 -8.82 -4.74 3.93
N ARG A 62 -8.51 -4.30 5.15
CA ARG A 62 -8.81 -5.06 6.35
C ARG A 62 -10.13 -4.59 6.94
N ALA A 63 -10.81 -5.51 7.65
CA ALA A 63 -12.16 -5.27 8.13
C ALA A 63 -12.22 -4.18 9.22
N LYS A 64 -11.15 -4.02 9.98
CA LYS A 64 -11.12 -3.03 11.07
C LYS A 64 -9.68 -2.64 11.39
N LYS A 65 -9.53 -1.46 12.02
CA LYS A 65 -8.25 -1.01 12.54
C LYS A 65 -7.91 -1.77 13.82
N ASP A 66 -6.85 -2.55 13.82
CA ASP A 66 -6.40 -3.28 14.99
C ASP A 66 -4.88 -3.19 15.19
N GLY A 67 -4.28 -2.09 14.72
CA GLY A 67 -2.90 -1.76 14.97
C GLY A 67 -1.99 -1.90 13.76
N LEU A 68 -0.95 -1.10 13.75
CA LEU A 68 0.01 -1.00 12.67
C LEU A 68 0.75 -2.32 12.44
N GLY A 69 1.15 -2.99 13.53
CA GLY A 69 1.87 -4.25 13.43
C GLY A 69 1.08 -5.32 12.71
N ARG A 70 -0.22 -5.41 12.98
CA ARG A 70 -1.08 -6.39 12.31
C ARG A 70 -1.28 -6.08 10.84
N ALA A 71 -1.32 -4.79 10.48
CA ALA A 71 -1.38 -4.39 9.09
C ALA A 71 -0.13 -4.82 8.32
N TYR A 72 1.04 -4.66 8.90
CA TYR A 72 2.28 -5.14 8.29
C TYR A 72 2.30 -6.66 8.16
N ILE A 73 1.85 -7.39 9.19
CA ILE A 73 1.76 -8.86 9.13
C ILE A 73 0.85 -9.29 7.98
N HIS A 74 -0.30 -8.64 7.82
CA HIS A 74 -1.21 -8.91 6.71
C HIS A 74 -0.49 -8.71 5.36
N GLY A 75 0.25 -7.61 5.23
CA GLY A 75 1.01 -7.33 4.02
C GLY A 75 2.10 -8.37 3.74
N PHE A 76 2.81 -8.82 4.76
CA PHE A 76 3.81 -9.87 4.61
C PHE A 76 3.18 -11.18 4.14
N HIS A 77 2.05 -11.58 4.69
CA HIS A 77 1.33 -12.78 4.24
C HIS A 77 0.93 -12.66 2.77
N TRP A 78 0.43 -11.49 2.37
CA TRP A 78 0.07 -11.24 0.98
C TRP A 78 1.29 -11.41 0.06
N ALA A 79 2.46 -10.96 0.52
CA ALA A 79 3.70 -10.95 -0.27
C ALA A 79 4.34 -12.33 -0.43
N LEU A 80 4.12 -13.25 0.52
CA LEU A 80 4.86 -14.52 0.59
C LEU A 80 4.71 -15.39 -0.66
N SER A 81 3.58 -15.35 -1.34
CA SER A 81 3.32 -16.16 -2.54
C SER A 81 3.62 -15.43 -3.84
N ARG A 82 4.22 -14.25 -3.80
CA ARG A 82 4.36 -13.37 -4.97
C ARG A 82 5.78 -13.10 -5.42
N ASN A 83 6.74 -13.83 -4.84
CA ASN A 83 8.14 -13.86 -5.31
C ASN A 83 8.84 -12.49 -5.32
N TYR A 84 8.65 -11.71 -4.25
CA TYR A 84 9.42 -10.47 -4.10
C TYR A 84 10.82 -10.77 -3.56
N ASP A 85 11.81 -10.04 -4.06
CA ASP A 85 13.21 -10.18 -3.62
C ASP A 85 13.47 -9.37 -2.36
N ALA A 86 12.77 -8.26 -2.20
CA ALA A 86 12.91 -7.38 -1.04
C ALA A 86 11.55 -6.83 -0.64
N ILE A 87 11.34 -6.66 0.66
CA ILE A 87 10.13 -6.07 1.22
C ILE A 87 10.52 -4.93 2.14
N VAL A 88 9.97 -3.74 1.90
CA VAL A 88 10.26 -2.52 2.65
C VAL A 88 8.98 -2.06 3.34
N GLN A 89 9.08 -1.72 4.61
CA GLN A 89 7.97 -1.13 5.36
C GLN A 89 8.06 0.39 5.28
N MET A 90 6.93 1.06 5.07
CA MET A 90 6.89 2.51 4.99
C MET A 90 5.56 3.04 5.54
N ASP A 91 5.63 3.98 6.48
CA ASP A 91 4.43 4.66 6.96
C ASP A 91 3.93 5.66 5.92
N ALA A 92 2.59 5.80 5.82
CA ALA A 92 1.97 6.67 4.83
C ALA A 92 1.88 8.12 5.27
N ASP A 93 2.02 8.40 6.56
CA ASP A 93 1.90 9.75 7.12
C ASP A 93 3.23 10.50 7.21
#